data_50aebc15e2e5f04a9611a080f375cdaf
#
_entry.id   50aebc15e2e5f04a9611a080f375cdaf
#
_cell.length_a   1.000
_cell.length_b   1.000
_cell.length_c   1.000
_cell.angle_alpha   90.00
_cell.angle_beta   90.00
_cell.angle_gamma   90.00
#
_symmetry.space_group_name_H-M   'P 1'
#
loop_
_entity.id
_entity.type
_entity.pdbx_description
1 polymer ?
#
loop_
_entity_poly.entity_id
_entity_poly.type
_entity_poly.pdbx_seq_one_letter_code
_entity_poly.pdbx_strand_id
1 'polypeptide(L)'
;MSTLKSLLFGAVAVLGGAGTLSAQAAHPRGEVRQDRHEVRSDRREVRQDRREVVGDRKEIAHDRHAIAGARAAGDSAAVIAGRHELKKDARELKQDRRDLVGDKRDARQDRRDRRRDARDARQQKAGS
;
A
#
# COMPACT_ATOMS: atom_id res chain seq x y z
N MET A 1 14.91 -7.64 15.88
CA MET A 1 13.60 -8.03 16.44
C MET A 1 12.60 -7.98 15.31
N SER A 2 12.33 -9.15 14.72
CA SER A 2 11.49 -9.27 13.52
C SER A 2 10.02 -9.21 13.89
N THR A 3 9.32 -8.18 13.49
CA THR A 3 7.86 -8.11 13.58
C THR A 3 7.24 -8.82 12.39
N LEU A 4 6.76 -10.04 12.64
CA LEU A 4 5.91 -10.80 11.71
C LEU A 4 4.62 -10.02 11.45
N LYS A 5 4.49 -9.44 10.27
CA LYS A 5 3.22 -8.95 9.76
C LYS A 5 2.41 -10.15 9.26
N SER A 6 1.51 -10.64 10.10
CA SER A 6 0.57 -11.71 9.74
C SER A 6 -0.47 -11.15 8.79
N LEU A 7 -0.38 -11.53 7.52
CA LEU A 7 -1.44 -11.35 6.53
C LEU A 7 -2.56 -12.37 6.82
N LEU A 8 -3.65 -11.93 7.42
CA LEU A 8 -4.89 -12.69 7.56
C LEU A 8 -5.68 -12.56 6.26
N PHE A 9 -5.49 -13.51 5.36
CA PHE A 9 -6.42 -13.75 4.26
C PHE A 9 -7.68 -14.42 4.81
N GLY A 10 -8.74 -13.64 5.00
CA GLY A 10 -10.06 -14.14 5.35
C GLY A 10 -10.73 -14.77 4.14
N ALA A 11 -10.82 -16.10 4.11
CA ALA A 11 -11.66 -16.81 3.15
C ALA A 11 -13.13 -16.57 3.50
N VAL A 12 -13.87 -15.86 2.66
CA VAL A 12 -15.30 -15.69 2.75
C VAL A 12 -15.97 -16.91 2.10
N ALA A 13 -16.50 -17.80 2.93
CA ALA A 13 -17.37 -18.89 2.48
C ALA A 13 -18.74 -18.33 2.12
N VAL A 14 -19.10 -18.41 0.84
CA VAL A 14 -20.44 -18.07 0.35
C VAL A 14 -21.36 -19.26 0.63
N LEU A 15 -22.15 -19.21 1.70
CA LEU A 15 -23.28 -20.08 1.93
C LEU A 15 -24.51 -19.49 1.23
N GLY A 16 -24.99 -20.21 0.23
CA GLY A 16 -26.24 -19.90 -0.47
C GLY A 16 -27.44 -20.00 0.47
N GLY A 17 -28.10 -18.89 0.66
CA GLY A 17 -29.42 -18.80 1.29
C GLY A 17 -30.37 -18.09 0.31
N ALA A 18 -31.38 -18.83 -0.21
CA ALA A 18 -32.49 -18.22 -0.93
C ALA A 18 -33.34 -17.44 0.08
N GLY A 19 -33.14 -16.16 0.15
CA GLY A 19 -33.86 -15.23 1.02
C GLY A 19 -34.29 -14.01 0.22
N THR A 20 -35.59 -13.89 0.01
CA THR A 20 -36.42 -12.72 -0.35
C THR A 20 -35.65 -11.46 -0.75
N LEU A 21 -35.81 -11.08 -2.01
CA LEU A 21 -35.45 -9.79 -2.60
C LEU A 21 -36.20 -8.64 -1.89
N SER A 22 -35.79 -8.32 -0.67
CA SER A 22 -35.97 -6.96 -0.17
C SER A 22 -34.91 -6.14 -0.90
N ALA A 23 -35.32 -5.48 -1.97
CA ALA A 23 -34.54 -4.39 -2.55
C ALA A 23 -34.43 -3.29 -1.48
N GLN A 24 -33.49 -3.47 -0.54
CA GLN A 24 -32.99 -2.36 0.25
C GLN A 24 -32.34 -1.42 -0.75
N ALA A 25 -33.06 -0.37 -1.07
CA ALA A 25 -32.51 0.77 -1.81
C ALA A 25 -31.28 1.22 -1.02
N ALA A 26 -30.13 0.74 -1.46
CA ALA A 26 -28.84 1.12 -0.90
C ALA A 26 -28.80 2.65 -0.89
N HIS A 27 -28.67 3.25 0.28
CA HIS A 27 -28.73 4.69 0.40
C HIS A 27 -27.49 5.28 -0.26
N PRO A 28 -27.59 5.92 -1.43
CA PRO A 28 -26.42 6.39 -2.20
C PRO A 28 -25.53 7.36 -1.41
N ARG A 29 -26.05 7.89 -0.30
CA ARG A 29 -25.27 8.73 0.63
C ARG A 29 -24.30 7.92 1.50
N GLY A 30 -24.58 6.65 1.78
CA GLY A 30 -23.69 5.75 2.56
C GLY A 30 -22.46 5.40 1.74
N GLU A 31 -22.65 4.97 0.50
CA GLU A 31 -21.58 4.58 -0.43
C GLU A 31 -20.61 5.75 -0.68
N VAL A 32 -21.12 6.93 -1.02
CA VAL A 32 -20.27 8.13 -1.22
C VAL A 32 -19.45 8.50 0.04
N ARG A 33 -19.94 8.21 1.24
CA ARG A 33 -19.17 8.43 2.47
C ARG A 33 -18.06 7.40 2.62
N GLN A 34 -18.37 6.13 2.36
CA GLN A 34 -17.40 5.04 2.40
C GLN A 34 -16.28 5.28 1.41
N ASP A 35 -16.57 5.57 0.15
CA ASP A 35 -15.59 5.88 -0.90
C ASP A 35 -14.65 7.04 -0.51
N ARG A 36 -15.21 8.05 0.21
CA ARG A 36 -14.37 9.15 0.71
C ARG A 36 -13.39 8.69 1.79
N HIS A 37 -13.78 7.73 2.61
CA HIS A 37 -12.90 7.14 3.63
C HIS A 37 -11.81 6.32 2.96
N GLU A 38 -12.16 5.48 2.01
CA GLU A 38 -11.23 4.65 1.24
C GLU A 38 -10.18 5.51 0.53
N VAL A 39 -10.60 6.49 -0.27
CA VAL A 39 -9.65 7.42 -0.93
C VAL A 39 -8.75 8.19 0.06
N ARG A 40 -9.22 8.43 1.29
CA ARG A 40 -8.36 9.06 2.31
C ARG A 40 -7.36 8.07 2.90
N SER A 41 -7.76 6.80 3.06
CA SER A 41 -6.88 5.72 3.50
C SER A 41 -5.75 5.53 2.50
N ASP A 42 -6.08 5.28 1.24
CA ASP A 42 -5.11 5.07 0.15
C ASP A 42 -4.08 6.20 0.05
N ARG A 43 -4.56 7.45 0.23
CA ARG A 43 -3.64 8.60 0.24
C ARG A 43 -2.68 8.60 1.43
N ARG A 44 -3.10 8.05 2.57
CA ARG A 44 -2.21 7.91 3.73
C ARG A 44 -1.20 6.79 3.49
N GLU A 45 -1.65 5.66 2.97
CA GLU A 45 -0.81 4.52 2.61
C GLU A 45 0.25 4.94 1.60
N VAL A 46 -0.13 5.49 0.45
CA VAL A 46 0.83 6.02 -0.54
C VAL A 46 1.81 7.05 0.04
N ARG A 47 1.41 7.82 1.05
CA ARG A 47 2.34 8.76 1.71
C ARG A 47 3.30 8.05 2.65
N GLN A 48 2.83 7.01 3.33
CA GLN A 48 3.64 6.18 4.21
C GLN A 48 4.71 5.45 3.41
N ASP A 49 4.32 4.74 2.35
CA ASP A 49 5.23 4.00 1.48
C ASP A 49 6.30 4.89 0.85
N ARG A 50 5.90 6.13 0.48
CA ARG A 50 6.90 7.10 0.00
C ARG A 50 7.93 7.45 1.06
N ARG A 51 7.54 7.51 2.33
CA ARG A 51 8.47 7.80 3.43
C ARG A 51 9.37 6.59 3.69
N GLU A 52 8.82 5.39 3.63
CA GLU A 52 9.56 4.13 3.75
C GLU A 52 10.62 4.04 2.64
N VAL A 53 10.24 4.17 1.38
CA VAL A 53 11.18 4.20 0.24
C VAL A 53 12.27 5.29 0.38
N VAL A 54 11.97 6.42 1.00
CA VAL A 54 12.98 7.47 1.26
C VAL A 54 13.89 7.08 2.42
N GLY A 55 13.35 6.42 3.46
CA GLY A 55 14.10 5.86 4.59
C GLY A 55 15.13 4.86 4.09
N ASP A 56 14.69 3.83 3.37
CA ASP A 56 15.54 2.77 2.84
C ASP A 56 16.69 3.29 1.97
N ARG A 57 16.40 4.31 1.16
CA ARG A 57 17.46 4.96 0.36
C ARG A 57 18.54 5.61 1.22
N LYS A 58 18.16 6.18 2.37
CA LYS A 58 19.10 6.77 3.30
C LYS A 58 19.91 5.69 4.01
N GLU A 59 19.27 4.60 4.40
CA GLU A 59 19.94 3.44 5.01
C GLU A 59 20.94 2.84 4.04
N ILE A 60 20.56 2.57 2.80
CA ILE A 60 21.47 2.10 1.74
C ILE A 60 22.65 3.06 1.53
N ALA A 61 22.42 4.37 1.58
CA ALA A 61 23.49 5.34 1.46
C ALA A 61 24.44 5.29 2.67
N HIS A 62 23.90 5.19 3.86
CA HIS A 62 24.67 5.02 5.10
C HIS A 62 25.54 3.76 5.06
N ASP A 63 24.96 2.64 4.68
CA ASP A 63 25.67 1.35 4.59
C ASP A 63 26.84 1.38 3.61
N ARG A 64 26.61 2.05 2.47
CA ARG A 64 27.71 2.25 1.50
C ARG A 64 28.86 3.03 2.10
N HIS A 65 28.58 4.07 2.89
CA HIS A 65 29.60 4.84 3.59
C HIS A 65 30.29 4.01 4.65
N ALA A 66 29.56 3.22 5.43
CA ALA A 66 30.13 2.33 6.45
C ALA A 66 31.06 1.28 5.81
N ILE A 67 30.63 0.66 4.70
CA ILE A 67 31.46 -0.28 3.93
C ILE A 67 32.74 0.40 3.40
N ALA A 68 32.64 1.63 2.91
CA ALA A 68 33.81 2.37 2.42
C ALA A 68 34.78 2.67 3.55
N GLY A 69 34.28 3.08 4.73
CA GLY A 69 35.09 3.28 5.94
C GLY A 69 35.79 2.01 6.40
N ALA A 70 35.06 0.89 6.49
CA ALA A 70 35.61 -0.40 6.85
C ALA A 70 36.72 -0.87 5.88
N ARG A 71 36.54 -0.62 4.57
CA ARG A 71 37.60 -0.89 3.59
C ARG A 71 38.85 -0.07 3.82
N ALA A 72 38.69 1.23 4.09
CA ALA A 72 39.82 2.11 4.36
C ALA A 72 40.56 1.70 5.64
N ALA A 73 39.85 1.16 6.63
CA ALA A 73 40.42 0.63 7.87
C ALA A 73 41.02 -0.78 7.71
N GLY A 74 40.87 -1.44 6.57
CA GLY A 74 41.31 -2.83 6.37
C GLY A 74 40.46 -3.89 7.07
N ASP A 75 39.27 -3.53 7.58
CA ASP A 75 38.37 -4.44 8.29
C ASP A 75 37.53 -5.24 7.27
N SER A 76 38.09 -6.36 6.85
CA SER A 76 37.44 -7.26 5.91
C SER A 76 36.16 -7.90 6.46
N ALA A 77 36.08 -8.16 7.77
CA ALA A 77 34.92 -8.75 8.40
C ALA A 77 33.72 -7.77 8.37
N ALA A 78 33.95 -6.50 8.74
CA ALA A 78 32.94 -5.45 8.65
C ALA A 78 32.49 -5.19 7.19
N VAL A 79 33.41 -5.27 6.21
CA VAL A 79 33.06 -5.16 4.80
C VAL A 79 32.13 -6.29 4.34
N ILE A 80 32.38 -7.53 4.77
CA ILE A 80 31.53 -8.67 4.43
C ILE A 80 30.15 -8.52 5.06
N ALA A 81 30.09 -8.21 6.35
CA ALA A 81 28.82 -7.98 7.07
C ALA A 81 28.01 -6.86 6.43
N GLY A 82 28.61 -5.69 6.20
CA GLY A 82 27.92 -4.55 5.59
C GLY A 82 27.42 -4.84 4.16
N ARG A 83 28.11 -5.66 3.38
CA ARG A 83 27.62 -6.10 2.07
C ARG A 83 26.40 -6.99 2.16
N HIS A 84 26.30 -7.81 3.22
CA HIS A 84 25.12 -8.64 3.46
C HIS A 84 23.90 -7.78 3.79
N GLU A 85 24.06 -6.81 4.69
CA GLU A 85 22.99 -5.86 5.04
C GLU A 85 22.57 -5.05 3.82
N LEU A 86 23.51 -4.43 3.12
CA LEU A 86 23.22 -3.68 1.90
C LEU A 86 22.44 -4.48 0.86
N LYS A 87 22.73 -5.79 0.72
CA LYS A 87 21.99 -6.67 -0.20
C LYS A 87 20.57 -6.93 0.28
N LYS A 88 20.35 -7.02 1.58
CA LYS A 88 19.03 -7.17 2.20
C LYS A 88 18.20 -5.91 1.98
N ASP A 89 18.72 -4.76 2.34
CA ASP A 89 18.04 -3.47 2.22
C ASP A 89 17.71 -3.11 0.77
N ALA A 90 18.60 -3.47 -0.16
CA ALA A 90 18.34 -3.31 -1.59
C ALA A 90 17.17 -4.19 -2.10
N ARG A 91 16.92 -5.34 -1.45
CA ARG A 91 15.76 -6.19 -1.78
C ARG A 91 14.48 -5.61 -1.18
N GLU A 92 14.54 -5.13 0.07
CA GLU A 92 13.45 -4.48 0.76
C GLU A 92 13.02 -3.23 -0.02
N LEU A 93 13.94 -2.34 -0.35
CA LEU A 93 13.66 -1.18 -1.20
C LEU A 93 13.01 -1.55 -2.55
N LYS A 94 13.43 -2.67 -3.15
CA LYS A 94 12.82 -3.12 -4.41
C LYS A 94 11.39 -3.56 -4.22
N GLN A 95 11.07 -4.20 -3.10
CA GLN A 95 9.72 -4.61 -2.74
C GLN A 95 8.84 -3.40 -2.47
N ASP A 96 9.26 -2.49 -1.59
CA ASP A 96 8.51 -1.30 -1.21
C ASP A 96 8.21 -0.39 -2.41
N ARG A 97 9.14 -0.36 -3.37
CA ARG A 97 8.87 0.33 -4.64
C ARG A 97 7.80 -0.33 -5.49
N ARG A 98 7.67 -1.65 -5.44
CA ARG A 98 6.61 -2.38 -6.15
C ARG A 98 5.27 -2.14 -5.48
N ASP A 99 5.25 -2.21 -4.15
CA ASP A 99 4.07 -2.01 -3.34
C ASP A 99 3.56 -0.57 -3.53
N LEU A 100 4.44 0.42 -3.45
CA LEU A 100 4.11 1.82 -3.76
C LEU A 100 3.53 2.02 -5.19
N VAL A 101 3.97 1.23 -6.16
CA VAL A 101 3.40 1.29 -7.53
C VAL A 101 2.02 0.65 -7.58
N GLY A 102 1.80 -0.45 -6.85
CA GLY A 102 0.50 -1.07 -6.65
C GLY A 102 -0.50 -0.08 -6.06
N ASP A 103 -0.21 0.44 -4.88
CA ASP A 103 -1.08 1.35 -4.14
C ASP A 103 -1.44 2.61 -4.91
N LYS A 104 -0.49 3.12 -5.72
CA LYS A 104 -0.80 4.24 -6.63
C LYS A 104 -1.77 3.87 -7.74
N ARG A 105 -1.76 2.62 -8.21
CA ARG A 105 -2.72 2.15 -9.22
C ARG A 105 -4.10 2.00 -8.60
N ASP A 106 -4.16 1.39 -7.43
CA ASP A 106 -5.39 1.16 -6.69
C ASP A 106 -6.04 2.49 -6.31
N ALA A 107 -5.29 3.40 -5.72
CA ALA A 107 -5.75 4.76 -5.43
C ALA A 107 -6.22 5.56 -6.67
N ARG A 108 -5.72 5.24 -7.87
CA ARG A 108 -6.23 5.83 -9.11
C ARG A 108 -7.53 5.19 -9.58
N GLN A 109 -7.65 3.87 -9.40
CA GLN A 109 -8.85 3.13 -9.74
C GLN A 109 -10.02 3.59 -8.87
N ASP A 110 -9.84 3.62 -7.55
CA ASP A 110 -10.87 4.05 -6.59
C ASP A 110 -11.36 5.47 -6.86
N ARG A 111 -10.45 6.35 -7.29
CA ARG A 111 -10.86 7.69 -7.75
C ARG A 111 -11.72 7.68 -9.00
N ARG A 112 -11.48 6.73 -9.93
CA ARG A 112 -12.27 6.60 -11.15
C ARG A 112 -13.65 6.05 -10.83
N ASP A 113 -13.70 5.03 -9.98
CA ASP A 113 -14.91 4.36 -9.59
C ASP A 113 -15.80 5.34 -8.80
N ARG A 114 -15.27 6.06 -7.84
CA ARG A 114 -15.99 7.13 -7.15
C ARG A 114 -16.54 8.21 -8.09
N ARG A 115 -15.81 8.54 -9.18
CA ARG A 115 -16.33 9.51 -10.16
C ARG A 115 -17.49 8.94 -10.99
N ARG A 116 -17.50 7.64 -11.27
CA ARG A 116 -18.61 6.94 -11.92
C ARG A 116 -19.81 6.94 -11.01
N ASP A 117 -19.66 6.47 -9.77
CA ASP A 117 -20.74 6.38 -8.79
C ASP A 117 -21.38 7.75 -8.54
N ALA A 118 -20.56 8.80 -8.45
CA ALA A 118 -21.07 10.16 -8.33
C ALA A 118 -21.84 10.67 -9.57
N ARG A 119 -21.53 10.18 -10.77
CA ARG A 119 -22.29 10.49 -12.00
C ARG A 119 -23.62 9.73 -12.03
N ASP A 120 -23.57 8.44 -11.72
CA ASP A 120 -24.72 7.56 -11.72
C ASP A 120 -25.77 8.01 -10.69
N ALA A 121 -25.29 8.39 -9.50
CA ALA A 121 -26.16 8.98 -8.47
C ALA A 121 -26.82 10.32 -8.89
N ARG A 122 -26.16 11.11 -9.74
CA ARG A 122 -26.76 12.34 -10.31
C ARG A 122 -27.81 12.03 -11.38
N GLN A 123 -27.52 11.05 -12.24
CA GLN A 123 -28.46 10.64 -13.30
C GLN A 123 -29.74 10.05 -12.72
N GLN A 124 -29.63 9.19 -11.70
CA GLN A 124 -30.79 8.65 -10.99
C GLN A 124 -31.68 9.74 -10.39
N LYS A 125 -31.07 10.81 -9.85
CA LYS A 125 -31.84 11.95 -9.30
C LYS A 125 -32.49 12.84 -10.36
N ALA A 126 -31.94 12.88 -11.55
CA ALA A 126 -32.51 13.69 -12.65
C ALA A 126 -33.63 12.97 -13.40
N GLY A 127 -33.72 11.64 -13.27
CA GLY A 127 -34.76 10.83 -13.90
C GLY A 127 -35.96 10.48 -12.99
N SER A 128 -35.93 10.90 -11.73
CA SER A 128 -37.01 10.79 -10.74
C SER A 128 -37.77 12.08 -10.58
#